data_2ce94f39d48e0c9f70ff84d0da784ddc
#
_entry.id   2ce94f39d48e0c9f70ff84d0da784ddc
#
_cell.length_a   1.000
_cell.length_b   1.000
_cell.length_c   1.000
_cell.angle_alpha   90.00
_cell.angle_beta   90.00
_cell.angle_gamma   90.00
#
_symmetry.space_group_name_H-M   'P 1'
#
loop_
_entity.id
_entity.type
_entity.pdbx_description
1 polymer ?
#
loop_
_entity_poly.entity_id
_entity_poly.type
_entity_poly.pdbx_seq_one_letter_code
_entity_poly.pdbx_strand_id
1 'polypeptide(L)'
;MTDQDRELLAAWRYVSNAKLVEYRRQCWRLAALVRQGLVDRTAAADRLWEIAIAHALVRALGEDRIEAILAEAFADADFRAMHSGLVA
;
A
#
# COMPACT_ATOMS: atom_id res chain seq x y z
N MET A 1 -6.97 31.41 8.16
CA MET A 1 -6.85 30.67 6.89
C MET A 1 -7.70 31.37 5.82
N THR A 2 -7.11 31.69 4.67
CA THR A 2 -7.81 32.33 3.57
C THR A 2 -8.56 31.27 2.74
N ASP A 3 -9.50 31.73 1.90
CA ASP A 3 -10.21 30.82 1.00
C ASP A 3 -9.25 30.13 0.03
N GLN A 4 -8.21 30.86 -0.43
CA GLN A 4 -7.18 30.30 -1.29
C GLN A 4 -6.44 29.16 -0.59
N ASP A 5 -6.02 29.36 0.66
CA ASP A 5 -5.31 28.33 1.43
C ASP A 5 -6.18 27.09 1.63
N ARG A 6 -7.47 27.29 1.86
CA ARG A 6 -8.42 26.20 2.03
C ARG A 6 -8.59 25.38 0.74
N GLU A 7 -8.66 26.07 -0.40
CA GLU A 7 -8.77 25.40 -1.70
C GLU A 7 -7.50 24.62 -2.06
N LEU A 8 -6.33 25.19 -1.76
CA LEU A 8 -5.05 24.49 -2.00
C LEU A 8 -4.93 23.24 -1.13
N LEU A 9 -5.36 23.33 0.12
CA LEU A 9 -5.34 22.18 1.02
C LEU A 9 -6.32 21.09 0.55
N ALA A 10 -7.52 21.49 0.08
CA ALA A 10 -8.50 20.55 -0.45
C ALA A 10 -7.97 19.83 -1.69
N ALA A 11 -7.31 20.58 -2.61
CA ALA A 11 -6.70 20.00 -3.80
C ALA A 11 -5.60 19.01 -3.43
N TRP A 12 -4.75 19.36 -2.46
CA TRP A 12 -3.70 18.46 -1.99
C TRP A 12 -4.27 17.16 -1.42
N ARG A 13 -5.32 17.28 -0.59
CA ARG A 13 -6.00 16.10 -0.02
C ARG A 13 -6.62 15.22 -1.08
N TYR A 14 -7.23 15.83 -2.10
CA TYR A 14 -7.83 15.09 -3.21
C TYR A 14 -6.77 14.27 -3.95
N VAL A 15 -5.66 14.89 -4.31
CA VAL A 15 -4.57 14.22 -5.02
C VAL A 15 -3.97 13.12 -4.15
N SER A 16 -3.76 13.38 -2.87
CA SER A 16 -3.22 12.39 -1.94
C SER A 16 -4.15 11.19 -1.80
N ASN A 17 -5.46 11.42 -1.74
CA ASN A 17 -6.44 10.34 -1.67
C ASN A 17 -6.46 9.51 -2.95
N ALA A 18 -6.37 10.15 -4.11
CA ALA A 18 -6.31 9.44 -5.40
C ALA A 18 -5.06 8.57 -5.50
N LYS A 19 -3.91 9.09 -5.06
CA LYS A 19 -2.66 8.32 -5.00
C LYS A 19 -2.78 7.14 -4.04
N LEU A 20 -3.45 7.34 -2.91
CA LEU A 20 -3.65 6.29 -1.92
C LEU A 20 -4.49 5.15 -2.49
N VAL A 21 -5.57 5.45 -3.19
CA VAL A 21 -6.42 4.44 -3.82
C VAL A 21 -5.61 3.61 -4.81
N GLU A 22 -4.82 4.26 -5.67
CA GLU A 22 -3.96 3.55 -6.63
C GLU A 22 -2.88 2.73 -5.94
N TYR A 23 -2.27 3.27 -4.88
CA TYR A 23 -1.27 2.57 -4.10
C TYR A 23 -1.84 1.29 -3.49
N ARG A 24 -3.03 1.37 -2.88
CA ARG A 24 -3.70 0.19 -2.30
C ARG A 24 -3.99 -0.85 -3.37
N ARG A 25 -4.40 -0.43 -4.55
CA ARG A 25 -4.63 -1.33 -5.68
C ARG A 25 -3.36 -2.09 -6.05
N GLN A 26 -2.22 -1.39 -6.11
CA GLN A 26 -0.94 -2.02 -6.42
C GLN A 26 -0.50 -2.96 -5.30
N CYS A 27 -0.75 -2.62 -4.04
CA CYS A 27 -0.46 -3.52 -2.92
C CYS A 27 -1.22 -4.85 -3.05
N TRP A 28 -2.52 -4.79 -3.34
CA TRP A 28 -3.33 -5.98 -3.53
C TRP A 28 -2.91 -6.79 -4.75
N ARG A 29 -2.56 -6.10 -5.84
CA ARG A 29 -2.07 -6.76 -7.05
C ARG A 29 -0.78 -7.52 -6.78
N LEU A 30 0.20 -6.90 -6.14
CA LEU A 30 1.47 -7.56 -5.82
C LEU A 30 1.28 -8.67 -4.80
N ALA A 31 0.40 -8.49 -3.82
CA ALA A 31 0.07 -9.55 -2.87
C ALA A 31 -0.51 -10.77 -3.57
N ALA A 32 -1.35 -10.57 -4.57
CA ALA A 32 -1.89 -11.66 -5.38
C ALA A 32 -0.79 -12.42 -6.14
N LEU A 33 0.18 -11.70 -6.69
CA LEU A 33 1.32 -12.31 -7.37
C LEU A 33 2.21 -13.10 -6.41
N VAL A 34 2.36 -12.63 -5.19
CA VAL A 34 3.08 -13.36 -4.14
C VAL A 34 2.36 -14.67 -3.82
N ARG A 35 1.04 -14.63 -3.69
CA ARG A 35 0.24 -15.86 -3.45
C ARG A 35 0.40 -16.88 -4.56
N GLN A 36 0.59 -16.42 -5.79
CA GLN A 36 0.77 -17.29 -6.96
C GLN A 36 2.21 -17.79 -7.11
N GLY A 37 3.12 -17.33 -6.25
CA GLY A 37 4.53 -17.71 -6.32
C GLY A 37 5.31 -17.03 -7.44
N LEU A 38 4.74 -15.99 -8.06
CA LEU A 38 5.38 -15.29 -9.18
C LEU A 38 6.32 -14.18 -8.72
N VAL A 39 6.14 -13.67 -7.51
CA VAL A 39 6.96 -12.59 -6.94
C VAL A 39 7.30 -12.95 -5.51
N ASP A 40 8.55 -12.71 -5.12
CA ASP A 40 8.99 -12.88 -3.74
C ASP A 40 8.34 -11.83 -2.84
N ARG A 41 7.88 -12.25 -1.66
CA ARG A 41 7.19 -11.36 -0.71
C ARG A 41 8.05 -10.19 -0.28
N THR A 42 9.30 -10.44 0.08
CA THR A 42 10.22 -9.38 0.53
C THR A 42 10.47 -8.38 -0.59
N ALA A 43 10.69 -8.87 -1.80
CA ALA A 43 10.90 -8.00 -2.97
C ALA A 43 9.66 -7.15 -3.25
N ALA A 44 8.46 -7.74 -3.14
CA ALA A 44 7.21 -7.01 -3.33
C ALA A 44 7.03 -5.91 -2.28
N ALA A 45 7.26 -6.23 -1.00
CA ALA A 45 7.14 -5.27 0.10
C ALA A 45 8.14 -4.13 -0.05
N ASP A 46 9.38 -4.43 -0.38
CA ASP A 46 10.42 -3.41 -0.58
C ASP A 46 10.06 -2.48 -1.74
N ARG A 47 9.55 -3.04 -2.83
CA ARG A 47 9.14 -2.23 -3.98
C ARG A 47 7.97 -1.30 -3.61
N LEU A 48 7.01 -1.80 -2.85
CA LEU A 48 5.88 -0.98 -2.42
C LEU A 48 6.31 0.14 -1.47
N TRP A 49 7.29 -0.09 -0.61
CA TRP A 49 7.90 0.97 0.20
C TRP A 49 8.59 2.02 -0.67
N GLU A 50 9.35 1.61 -1.66
CA GLU A 50 10.01 2.53 -2.61
C GLU A 50 8.98 3.40 -3.33
N ILE A 51 7.88 2.80 -3.77
CA ILE A 51 6.78 3.52 -4.44
C ILE A 51 6.16 4.53 -3.48
N ALA A 52 5.90 4.15 -2.24
CA ALA A 52 5.32 5.05 -1.25
C ALA A 52 6.22 6.26 -0.97
N ILE A 53 7.53 6.03 -0.90
CA ILE A 53 8.50 7.11 -0.72
C ILE A 53 8.56 8.01 -1.96
N ALA A 54 8.66 7.42 -3.15
CA ALA A 54 8.78 8.14 -4.41
C ALA A 54 7.57 9.05 -4.68
N HIS A 55 6.38 8.63 -4.26
CA HIS A 55 5.14 9.40 -4.44
C HIS A 55 4.75 10.20 -3.21
N ALA A 56 5.66 10.35 -2.26
CA ALA A 56 5.47 11.14 -1.03
C ALA A 56 4.30 10.67 -0.16
N LEU A 57 3.87 9.42 -0.28
CA LEU A 57 2.77 8.87 0.52
C LEU A 57 3.18 8.68 1.97
N VAL A 58 4.42 8.27 2.22
CA VAL A 58 4.95 8.15 3.58
C VAL A 58 4.92 9.50 4.27
N ARG A 59 5.32 10.55 3.56
CA ARG A 59 5.33 11.92 4.10
C ARG A 59 3.91 12.44 4.34
N ALA A 60 2.98 12.09 3.46
CA ALA A 60 1.60 12.57 3.55
C ALA A 60 0.78 11.84 4.60
N LEU A 61 0.99 10.53 4.75
CA LEU A 61 0.13 9.66 5.55
C LEU A 61 0.82 9.10 6.80
N GLY A 62 2.16 9.13 6.84
CA GLY A 62 2.94 8.55 7.92
C GLY A 62 3.29 7.10 7.67
N GLU A 63 4.41 6.66 8.26
CA GLU A 63 4.91 5.29 8.10
C GLU A 63 3.92 4.26 8.62
N ASP A 64 3.30 4.52 9.77
CA ASP A 64 2.36 3.59 10.39
C ASP A 64 1.17 3.29 9.48
N ARG A 65 0.70 4.31 8.75
CA ARG A 65 -0.42 4.13 7.81
C ARG A 65 -0.01 3.25 6.64
N ILE A 66 1.19 3.46 6.10
CA ILE A 66 1.70 2.66 4.99
C ILE A 66 1.94 1.22 5.45
N GLU A 67 2.52 1.00 6.63
CA GLU A 67 2.69 -0.32 7.21
C GLU A 67 1.36 -1.03 7.39
N ALA A 68 0.33 -0.33 7.85
CA ALA A 68 -1.00 -0.90 8.02
C ALA A 68 -1.60 -1.35 6.69
N ILE A 69 -1.43 -0.56 5.63
CA ILE A 69 -1.90 -0.91 4.29
C ILE A 69 -1.18 -2.17 3.77
N LEU A 70 0.13 -2.24 3.93
CA LEU A 70 0.91 -3.41 3.53
C LEU A 70 0.51 -4.64 4.33
N ALA A 71 0.36 -4.51 5.64
CA ALA A 71 -0.05 -5.62 6.50
C ALA A 71 -1.42 -6.15 6.09
N GLU A 72 -2.37 -5.28 5.80
CA GLU A 72 -3.70 -5.66 5.34
C GLU A 72 -3.64 -6.40 4.01
N ALA A 73 -2.87 -5.89 3.05
CA ALA A 73 -2.76 -6.49 1.73
C ALA A 73 -2.10 -7.88 1.77
N PHE A 74 -1.04 -8.03 2.58
CA PHE A 74 -0.29 -9.27 2.64
C PHE A 74 -0.81 -10.27 3.68
N ALA A 75 -1.72 -9.86 4.57
CA ALA A 75 -2.29 -10.75 5.58
C ALA A 75 -3.02 -11.95 4.94
N ASP A 76 -3.76 -11.71 3.87
CA ASP A 76 -4.48 -12.77 3.16
C ASP A 76 -3.51 -13.74 2.49
N ALA A 77 -2.41 -13.24 1.95
CA ALA A 77 -1.36 -14.08 1.37
C ALA A 77 -0.72 -14.98 2.43
N ASP A 78 -0.40 -14.42 3.61
CA ASP A 78 0.18 -15.16 4.71
C ASP A 78 -0.79 -16.21 5.24
N PHE A 79 -2.05 -15.84 5.39
CA PHE A 79 -3.10 -16.74 5.87
C PHE A 79 -3.25 -17.95 4.95
N ARG A 80 -3.27 -17.74 3.64
CA ARG A 80 -3.36 -18.82 2.66
C ARG A 80 -2.14 -19.72 2.66
N ALA A 81 -0.96 -19.14 2.80
CA ALA A 81 0.28 -19.90 2.89
C ALA A 81 0.26 -20.82 4.11
N MET A 82 -0.17 -20.30 5.28
CA MET A 82 -0.32 -21.09 6.49
C MET A 82 -1.33 -22.23 6.32
N HIS A 83 -2.46 -21.93 5.73
CA HIS A 83 -3.52 -22.93 5.52
C HIS A 83 -3.12 -24.00 4.52
N SER A 84 -2.40 -23.64 3.47
CA SER A 84 -1.85 -24.60 2.52
C SER A 84 -0.91 -25.59 3.19
N GLY A 85 -0.08 -25.11 4.13
CA GLY A 85 0.81 -25.97 4.90
C GLY A 85 0.08 -26.91 5.83
N LEU A 86 -1.10 -26.52 6.31
CA LEU A 86 -1.90 -27.34 7.23
C LEU A 86 -2.73 -28.41 6.50
N VAL A 87 -3.08 -28.17 5.27
CA VAL A 87 -3.93 -29.06 4.48
C VAL A 87 -3.10 -30.12 3.77
N ALA A 88 -1.84 -29.84 3.56
CA ALA A 88 -0.91 -30.80 2.98
C ALA A 88 -0.51 -31.86 3.99
#